data_fc3e25a111f728127ced8373ce4f2c43
#
_entry.id   fc3e25a111f728127ced8373ce4f2c43
#
_cell.length_a   1.000
_cell.length_b   1.000
_cell.length_c   1.000
_cell.angle_alpha   90.00
_cell.angle_beta   90.00
_cell.angle_gamma   90.00
#
_symmetry.space_group_name_H-M   'P 1'
#
loop_
_entity.id
_entity.type
_entity.pdbx_description
1 polymer ?
#
loop_
_entity_poly.entity_id
_entity_poly.type
_entity_poly.pdbx_seq_one_letter_code
_entity_poly.pdbx_strand_id
1 'polypeptide(L)'
;KLEGVKAASPMTNGSYVVIYQNKNWTTSVAGVNSNFQDVNNWTMTSGRFFSDKNVQNRERVAVVGQTVVKNLFADEDPVGKEIRVKNIPFRVIGVLKSKGNGTMGNDQDDTVLIPYTTSMERVEGIDYLRMVYVVAKDDEGIDRLQADIENLLRVRHNIKDTNLDDFNIQNMKSIMETVAQTTGTFTLFLGAVAAISLVVGGIGIMNIMLVSVTERTREIGVRKALGATYSVIVTQFLIEAVVISLMGGFIGIA
;
A
#
# COMPACT_ATOMS: atom_id res chain seq x y z
N LYS A 1 -25.82 8.01 -17.38
CA LYS A 1 -24.48 8.46 -16.97
C LYS A 1 -24.65 9.06 -15.58
N LEU A 2 -23.98 8.48 -14.56
CA LEU A 2 -24.09 9.02 -13.20
C LEU A 2 -23.30 10.34 -13.10
N GLU A 3 -23.91 11.33 -12.46
CA GLU A 3 -23.21 12.55 -12.08
C GLU A 3 -22.17 12.20 -10.99
N GLY A 4 -21.01 12.86 -11.01
CA GLY A 4 -19.94 12.56 -10.05
C GLY A 4 -18.91 11.52 -10.52
N VAL A 5 -19.16 10.75 -11.60
CA VAL A 5 -18.17 9.84 -12.17
C VAL A 5 -17.22 10.61 -13.09
N LYS A 6 -15.92 10.57 -12.81
CA LYS A 6 -14.86 11.08 -13.67
C LYS A 6 -14.49 10.05 -14.74
N ALA A 7 -14.24 8.82 -14.31
CA ALA A 7 -13.89 7.71 -15.19
C ALA A 7 -14.36 6.38 -14.57
N ALA A 8 -14.62 5.40 -15.44
CA ALA A 8 -14.92 4.03 -15.03
C ALA A 8 -14.14 3.06 -15.91
N SER A 9 -13.59 2.02 -15.32
CA SER A 9 -12.87 0.96 -16.04
C SER A 9 -13.38 -0.39 -15.59
N PRO A 10 -13.97 -1.18 -16.49
CA PRO A 10 -14.17 -2.59 -16.23
C PRO A 10 -12.81 -3.27 -16.05
N MET A 11 -12.76 -4.25 -15.18
CA MET A 11 -11.55 -5.05 -14.96
C MET A 11 -11.89 -6.51 -14.81
N THR A 12 -11.14 -7.33 -15.54
CA THR A 12 -10.99 -8.77 -15.26
C THR A 12 -9.57 -8.98 -14.74
N ASN A 13 -9.37 -9.94 -13.88
CA ASN A 13 -8.04 -10.24 -13.34
C ASN A 13 -7.90 -11.74 -13.05
N GLY A 14 -6.75 -12.27 -13.42
CA GLY A 14 -6.37 -13.65 -13.13
C GLY A 14 -4.85 -13.82 -13.17
N SER A 15 -4.36 -14.84 -12.47
CA SER A 15 -2.95 -15.21 -12.52
C SER A 15 -2.75 -16.27 -13.60
N TYR A 16 -1.90 -15.99 -14.57
CA TYR A 16 -1.65 -16.88 -15.70
C TYR A 16 -0.17 -17.01 -15.99
N VAL A 17 0.20 -18.17 -16.55
CA VAL A 17 1.53 -18.35 -17.10
C VAL A 17 1.61 -17.63 -18.44
N VAL A 18 2.53 -16.68 -18.52
CA VAL A 18 2.88 -15.96 -19.74
C VAL A 18 4.17 -16.54 -20.30
N ILE A 19 4.19 -16.80 -21.61
CA ILE A 19 5.31 -17.47 -22.28
C ILE A 19 5.85 -16.54 -23.35
N TYR A 20 7.18 -16.40 -23.37
CA TYR A 20 7.92 -15.77 -24.46
C TYR A 20 9.08 -16.69 -24.87
N GLN A 21 9.06 -17.18 -26.10
CA GLN A 21 10.02 -18.17 -26.59
C GLN A 21 10.12 -19.39 -25.64
N ASN A 22 11.28 -19.60 -25.01
CA ASN A 22 11.54 -20.70 -24.08
C ASN A 22 11.43 -20.30 -22.61
N LYS A 23 11.03 -19.04 -22.33
CA LYS A 23 10.85 -18.54 -20.97
C LYS A 23 9.38 -18.47 -20.62
N ASN A 24 9.08 -18.72 -19.36
CA ASN A 24 7.74 -18.56 -18.82
C ASN A 24 7.79 -17.82 -17.48
N TRP A 25 6.71 -17.10 -17.18
CA TRP A 25 6.55 -16.37 -15.94
C TRP A 25 5.08 -16.36 -15.54
N THR A 26 4.79 -16.65 -14.27
CA THR A 26 3.43 -16.55 -13.76
C THR A 26 3.22 -15.14 -13.25
N THR A 27 2.27 -14.43 -13.84
CA THR A 27 2.01 -13.02 -13.52
C THR A 27 0.52 -12.73 -13.51
N SER A 28 0.14 -11.59 -12.95
CA SER A 28 -1.22 -11.06 -13.02
C SER A 28 -1.51 -10.59 -14.46
N VAL A 29 -2.59 -11.11 -15.05
CA VAL A 29 -3.09 -10.62 -16.33
C VAL A 29 -4.42 -9.94 -16.10
N ALA A 30 -4.48 -8.63 -16.35
CA ALA A 30 -5.66 -7.82 -16.16
C ALA A 30 -6.24 -7.36 -17.50
N GLY A 31 -7.52 -7.67 -17.71
CA GLY A 31 -8.30 -7.13 -18.82
C GLY A 31 -8.89 -5.78 -18.42
N VAL A 32 -8.54 -4.71 -19.12
CA VAL A 32 -8.94 -3.35 -18.78
C VAL A 32 -9.35 -2.55 -20.03
N ASN A 33 -9.90 -1.36 -19.85
CA ASN A 33 -10.19 -0.45 -20.97
C ASN A 33 -9.05 0.55 -21.22
N SER A 34 -9.20 1.40 -22.23
CA SER A 34 -8.24 2.45 -22.60
C SER A 34 -8.04 3.49 -21.49
N ASN A 35 -9.08 3.80 -20.72
CA ASN A 35 -9.03 4.79 -19.63
C ASN A 35 -8.33 4.29 -18.36
N PHE A 36 -8.01 3.01 -18.30
CA PHE A 36 -7.35 2.43 -17.12
C PHE A 36 -5.98 3.05 -16.84
N GLN A 37 -5.29 3.49 -17.89
CA GLN A 37 -4.03 4.21 -17.77
C GLN A 37 -4.20 5.47 -16.91
N ASP A 38 -5.22 6.28 -17.21
CA ASP A 38 -5.50 7.53 -16.50
C ASP A 38 -6.06 7.27 -15.09
N VAL A 39 -6.97 6.28 -14.97
CA VAL A 39 -7.59 5.87 -13.70
C VAL A 39 -6.54 5.47 -12.67
N ASN A 40 -5.50 4.77 -13.09
CA ASN A 40 -4.44 4.26 -12.21
C ASN A 40 -3.13 5.07 -12.31
N ASN A 41 -3.12 6.21 -12.99
CA ASN A 41 -1.92 7.05 -13.17
C ASN A 41 -0.70 6.23 -13.69
N TRP A 42 -0.94 5.35 -14.66
CA TRP A 42 0.13 4.63 -15.32
C TRP A 42 0.79 5.49 -16.39
N THR A 43 2.13 5.50 -16.39
CA THR A 43 2.93 6.10 -17.47
C THR A 43 3.64 5.01 -18.25
N MET A 44 3.95 5.30 -19.50
CA MET A 44 4.66 4.36 -20.37
C MET A 44 6.17 4.62 -20.35
N THR A 45 6.98 3.56 -20.37
CA THR A 45 8.42 3.66 -20.60
C THR A 45 8.74 3.61 -22.09
N SER A 46 8.06 2.72 -22.84
CA SER A 46 8.20 2.58 -24.28
C SER A 46 6.88 2.14 -24.91
N GLY A 47 6.73 2.40 -26.20
CA GLY A 47 5.54 2.05 -26.95
C GLY A 47 4.33 2.92 -26.58
N ARG A 48 3.14 2.34 -26.66
CA ARG A 48 1.87 3.03 -26.38
C ARG A 48 0.89 2.12 -25.64
N PHE A 49 -0.08 2.73 -24.95
CA PHE A 49 -1.23 2.03 -24.41
C PHE A 49 -2.23 1.70 -25.52
N PHE A 50 -3.12 0.74 -25.29
CA PHE A 50 -4.16 0.42 -26.28
C PHE A 50 -5.30 1.44 -26.25
N SER A 51 -5.84 1.69 -27.43
CA SER A 51 -6.94 2.64 -27.66
C SER A 51 -8.31 1.96 -27.54
N ASP A 52 -9.37 2.77 -27.53
CA ASP A 52 -10.75 2.27 -27.59
C ASP A 52 -10.99 1.36 -28.80
N LYS A 53 -10.34 1.63 -29.94
CA LYS A 53 -10.43 0.77 -31.12
C LYS A 53 -9.89 -0.63 -30.87
N ASN A 54 -8.75 -0.75 -30.17
CA ASN A 54 -8.20 -2.06 -29.81
C ASN A 54 -9.15 -2.82 -28.89
N VAL A 55 -9.82 -2.12 -27.95
CA VAL A 55 -10.83 -2.70 -27.04
C VAL A 55 -12.07 -3.16 -27.81
N GLN A 56 -12.64 -2.29 -28.68
CA GLN A 56 -13.84 -2.60 -29.45
C GLN A 56 -13.59 -3.74 -30.45
N ASN A 57 -12.44 -3.75 -31.11
CA ASN A 57 -12.07 -4.78 -32.09
C ASN A 57 -11.58 -6.08 -31.44
N ARG A 58 -11.54 -6.14 -30.08
CA ARG A 58 -11.03 -7.31 -29.34
C ARG A 58 -9.64 -7.74 -29.83
N GLU A 59 -8.77 -6.76 -30.04
CA GLU A 59 -7.43 -7.00 -30.53
C GLU A 59 -6.58 -7.72 -29.50
N ARG A 60 -5.70 -8.61 -29.97
CA ARG A 60 -4.75 -9.34 -29.15
C ARG A 60 -3.47 -8.54 -28.96
N VAL A 61 -3.59 -7.47 -28.21
CA VAL A 61 -2.49 -6.57 -27.84
C VAL A 61 -2.28 -6.61 -26.32
N ALA A 62 -1.04 -6.43 -25.90
CA ALA A 62 -0.67 -6.43 -24.50
C ALA A 62 0.25 -5.25 -24.15
N VAL A 63 0.12 -4.75 -22.94
CA VAL A 63 1.05 -3.82 -22.32
C VAL A 63 1.63 -4.54 -21.10
N VAL A 64 2.95 -4.54 -20.94
CA VAL A 64 3.65 -5.33 -19.93
C VAL A 64 4.30 -4.43 -18.87
N GLY A 65 4.31 -4.87 -17.62
CA GLY A 65 5.02 -4.21 -16.53
C GLY A 65 6.50 -4.60 -16.47
N GLN A 66 7.30 -3.84 -15.72
CA GLN A 66 8.75 -3.98 -15.69
C GLN A 66 9.23 -5.33 -15.15
N THR A 67 8.55 -5.90 -14.15
CA THR A 67 8.90 -7.21 -13.60
C THR A 67 8.71 -8.31 -14.65
N VAL A 68 7.65 -8.22 -15.45
CA VAL A 68 7.42 -9.17 -16.57
C VAL A 68 8.50 -9.01 -17.64
N VAL A 69 8.87 -7.77 -17.99
CA VAL A 69 9.96 -7.50 -18.96
C VAL A 69 11.26 -8.13 -18.48
N LYS A 70 11.65 -7.90 -17.23
CA LYS A 70 12.88 -8.42 -16.63
C LYS A 70 12.92 -9.95 -16.66
N ASN A 71 11.81 -10.62 -16.36
CA ASN A 71 11.78 -12.09 -16.26
C ASN A 71 11.68 -12.79 -17.62
N LEU A 72 10.93 -12.22 -18.58
CA LEU A 72 10.71 -12.86 -19.88
C LEU A 72 11.67 -12.38 -20.96
N PHE A 73 11.98 -11.08 -21.01
CA PHE A 73 12.74 -10.50 -22.14
C PHE A 73 14.20 -10.21 -21.79
N ALA A 74 14.54 -10.14 -20.49
CA ALA A 74 15.87 -9.72 -20.03
C ALA A 74 16.26 -8.34 -20.63
N ASP A 75 17.21 -8.30 -21.56
CA ASP A 75 17.70 -7.07 -22.19
C ASP A 75 17.06 -6.78 -23.55
N GLU A 76 16.12 -7.63 -24.02
CA GLU A 76 15.44 -7.41 -25.31
C GLU A 76 14.30 -6.40 -25.17
N ASP A 77 14.12 -5.53 -26.19
CA ASP A 77 12.94 -4.67 -26.27
C ASP A 77 11.67 -5.54 -26.51
N PRO A 78 10.72 -5.53 -25.58
CA PRO A 78 9.50 -6.33 -25.72
C PRO A 78 8.51 -5.77 -26.74
N VAL A 79 8.61 -4.49 -27.14
CA VAL A 79 7.65 -3.85 -28.05
C VAL A 79 7.72 -4.49 -29.44
N GLY A 80 6.57 -4.90 -29.95
CA GLY A 80 6.43 -5.62 -31.23
C GLY A 80 6.59 -7.12 -31.14
N LYS A 81 7.08 -7.66 -30.02
CA LYS A 81 7.23 -9.12 -29.80
C LYS A 81 5.87 -9.74 -29.44
N GLU A 82 5.78 -11.05 -29.61
CA GLU A 82 4.59 -11.84 -29.29
C GLU A 82 4.80 -12.65 -28.01
N ILE A 83 3.89 -12.51 -27.06
CA ILE A 83 3.79 -13.33 -25.85
C ILE A 83 2.56 -14.22 -25.93
N ARG A 84 2.55 -15.33 -25.19
CA ARG A 84 1.38 -16.19 -25.08
C ARG A 84 0.84 -16.20 -23.67
N VAL A 85 -0.44 -15.87 -23.56
CA VAL A 85 -1.21 -15.97 -22.31
C VAL A 85 -2.22 -17.08 -22.51
N LYS A 86 -2.17 -18.14 -21.70
CA LYS A 86 -3.06 -19.32 -21.84
C LYS A 86 -3.10 -19.85 -23.28
N ASN A 87 -1.91 -19.94 -23.93
CA ASN A 87 -1.71 -20.34 -25.33
C ASN A 87 -2.26 -19.38 -26.40
N ILE A 88 -2.82 -18.25 -26.02
CA ILE A 88 -3.32 -17.22 -26.94
C ILE A 88 -2.20 -16.21 -27.20
N PRO A 89 -1.86 -15.94 -28.46
CA PRO A 89 -0.81 -14.98 -28.80
C PRO A 89 -1.32 -13.53 -28.62
N PHE A 90 -0.49 -12.70 -27.99
CA PHE A 90 -0.68 -11.27 -27.81
C PHE A 90 0.57 -10.53 -28.26
N ARG A 91 0.40 -9.50 -29.07
CA ARG A 91 1.49 -8.61 -29.47
C ARG A 91 1.71 -7.55 -28.38
N VAL A 92 2.91 -7.45 -27.87
CA VAL A 92 3.30 -6.38 -26.94
C VAL A 92 3.37 -5.06 -27.71
N ILE A 93 2.63 -4.05 -27.25
CA ILE A 93 2.58 -2.72 -27.89
C ILE A 93 3.14 -1.61 -26.99
N GLY A 94 3.43 -1.92 -25.74
CA GLY A 94 4.01 -0.96 -24.81
C GLY A 94 4.48 -1.58 -23.51
N VAL A 95 5.29 -0.81 -22.80
CA VAL A 95 5.87 -1.14 -21.50
C VAL A 95 5.51 -0.07 -20.49
N LEU A 96 4.99 -0.47 -19.34
CA LEU A 96 4.66 0.43 -18.24
C LEU A 96 5.94 0.94 -17.56
N LYS A 97 5.89 2.17 -17.06
CA LYS A 97 6.92 2.68 -16.16
C LYS A 97 6.79 2.01 -14.80
N SER A 98 7.91 1.65 -14.18
CA SER A 98 7.91 1.04 -12.86
C SER A 98 7.26 1.95 -11.80
N LYS A 99 6.40 1.33 -10.98
CA LYS A 99 5.79 1.90 -9.77
C LYS A 99 6.35 1.28 -8.49
N GLY A 100 7.00 0.12 -8.61
CA GLY A 100 7.50 -0.64 -7.47
C GLY A 100 6.39 -1.33 -6.67
N ASN A 101 6.66 -1.54 -5.38
CA ASN A 101 5.71 -2.21 -4.51
C ASN A 101 4.56 -1.28 -4.10
N GLY A 102 3.36 -1.82 -4.14
CA GLY A 102 2.16 -1.17 -3.64
C GLY A 102 2.12 -1.08 -2.11
N THR A 103 1.17 -0.34 -1.59
CA THR A 103 0.98 -0.08 -0.14
C THR A 103 0.80 -1.38 0.68
N MET A 104 0.33 -2.45 0.05
CA MET A 104 0.15 -3.78 0.67
C MET A 104 1.31 -4.75 0.38
N GLY A 105 2.46 -4.26 -0.13
CA GLY A 105 3.65 -5.05 -0.40
C GLY A 105 3.60 -5.89 -1.68
N ASN A 106 2.53 -5.80 -2.47
CA ASN A 106 2.42 -6.48 -3.76
C ASN A 106 3.22 -5.72 -4.84
N ASP A 107 3.91 -6.44 -5.70
CA ASP A 107 4.62 -5.86 -6.85
C ASP A 107 3.60 -5.41 -7.90
N GLN A 108 3.49 -4.09 -8.11
CA GLN A 108 2.61 -3.50 -9.12
C GLN A 108 3.15 -3.70 -10.54
N ASP A 109 4.45 -3.90 -10.66
CA ASP A 109 5.14 -4.04 -11.95
C ASP A 109 5.04 -5.48 -12.51
N ASP A 110 4.55 -6.45 -11.69
CA ASP A 110 4.31 -7.83 -12.12
C ASP A 110 2.90 -7.97 -12.71
N THR A 111 2.67 -7.33 -13.85
CA THR A 111 1.36 -7.30 -14.50
C THR A 111 1.46 -7.29 -16.02
N VAL A 112 0.45 -7.86 -16.67
CA VAL A 112 0.19 -7.78 -18.11
C VAL A 112 -1.21 -7.22 -18.30
N LEU A 113 -1.35 -6.11 -19.00
CA LEU A 113 -2.62 -5.48 -19.30
C LEU A 113 -3.04 -5.82 -20.73
N ILE A 114 -4.27 -6.28 -20.90
CA ILE A 114 -4.88 -6.59 -22.20
C ILE A 114 -6.27 -5.94 -22.29
N PRO A 115 -6.86 -5.76 -23.47
CA PRO A 115 -8.23 -5.28 -23.60
C PRO A 115 -9.20 -6.21 -22.86
N TYR A 116 -10.09 -5.65 -22.00
CA TYR A 116 -11.01 -6.45 -21.20
C TYR A 116 -11.93 -7.32 -22.05
N THR A 117 -12.34 -6.82 -23.23
CA THR A 117 -13.17 -7.58 -24.18
C THR A 117 -12.46 -8.83 -24.70
N THR A 118 -11.15 -8.73 -24.96
CA THR A 118 -10.32 -9.86 -25.38
C THR A 118 -10.07 -10.81 -24.19
N SER A 119 -9.88 -10.27 -22.99
CA SER A 119 -9.73 -11.05 -21.76
C SER A 119 -10.97 -11.91 -21.50
N MET A 120 -12.15 -11.29 -21.45
CA MET A 120 -13.42 -11.98 -21.19
C MET A 120 -13.67 -13.09 -22.20
N GLU A 121 -13.60 -12.79 -23.49
CA GLU A 121 -13.98 -13.73 -24.53
C GLU A 121 -12.96 -14.85 -24.74
N ARG A 122 -11.67 -14.51 -24.71
CA ARG A 122 -10.63 -15.45 -25.16
C ARG A 122 -9.83 -16.07 -24.01
N VAL A 123 -9.53 -15.30 -22.97
CA VAL A 123 -8.69 -15.78 -21.87
C VAL A 123 -9.54 -16.45 -20.79
N GLU A 124 -10.62 -15.79 -20.36
CA GLU A 124 -11.45 -16.25 -19.25
C GLU A 124 -12.66 -17.07 -19.70
N GLY A 125 -13.23 -16.77 -20.87
CA GLY A 125 -14.45 -17.43 -21.37
C GLY A 125 -15.69 -17.06 -20.54
N ILE A 126 -15.78 -15.79 -20.10
CA ILE A 126 -16.88 -15.26 -19.28
C ILE A 126 -17.59 -14.14 -20.04
N ASP A 127 -18.85 -13.94 -19.72
CA ASP A 127 -19.73 -12.91 -20.28
C ASP A 127 -20.13 -11.84 -19.26
N TYR A 128 -19.57 -11.89 -18.05
CA TYR A 128 -19.83 -10.95 -16.96
C TYR A 128 -18.53 -10.29 -16.45
N LEU A 129 -18.67 -9.09 -15.88
CA LEU A 129 -17.59 -8.37 -15.24
C LEU A 129 -17.49 -8.76 -13.77
N ARG A 130 -16.27 -9.01 -13.31
CA ARG A 130 -16.00 -9.29 -11.90
C ARG A 130 -15.82 -8.04 -11.07
N MET A 131 -15.30 -6.99 -11.70
CA MET A 131 -14.96 -5.74 -11.02
C MET A 131 -15.08 -4.55 -11.99
N VAL A 132 -15.47 -3.41 -11.44
CA VAL A 132 -15.46 -2.13 -12.14
C VAL A 132 -14.79 -1.11 -11.21
N TYR A 133 -13.72 -0.50 -11.66
CA TYR A 133 -13.14 0.66 -10.99
C TYR A 133 -13.89 1.91 -11.39
N VAL A 134 -14.27 2.71 -10.40
CA VAL A 134 -14.92 4.01 -10.61
C VAL A 134 -14.10 5.08 -9.91
N VAL A 135 -13.76 6.13 -10.65
CA VAL A 135 -13.09 7.31 -10.10
C VAL A 135 -14.11 8.43 -9.97
N ALA A 136 -14.26 8.94 -8.76
CA ALA A 136 -15.09 10.11 -8.49
C ALA A 136 -14.42 11.38 -9.04
N LYS A 137 -15.21 12.40 -9.33
CA LYS A 137 -14.70 13.72 -9.74
C LYS A 137 -14.08 14.49 -8.58
N ASP A 138 -14.67 14.34 -7.41
CA ASP A 138 -14.26 14.97 -6.15
C ASP A 138 -14.42 14.00 -4.99
N ASP A 139 -13.71 14.26 -3.91
CA ASP A 139 -13.70 13.39 -2.72
C ASP A 139 -14.92 13.64 -1.81
N GLU A 140 -15.58 14.79 -1.92
CA GLU A 140 -16.73 15.14 -1.07
C GLU A 140 -18.00 14.41 -1.49
N GLY A 141 -18.11 14.08 -2.79
CA GLY A 141 -19.26 13.39 -3.37
C GLY A 141 -19.19 11.87 -3.35
N ILE A 142 -18.15 11.25 -2.80
CA ILE A 142 -17.93 9.80 -2.88
C ILE A 142 -19.07 9.00 -2.25
N ASP A 143 -19.56 9.39 -1.07
CA ASP A 143 -20.60 8.64 -0.37
C ASP A 143 -21.94 8.71 -1.14
N ARG A 144 -22.25 9.88 -1.71
CA ARG A 144 -23.42 10.04 -2.58
C ARG A 144 -23.28 9.21 -3.86
N LEU A 145 -22.11 9.25 -4.47
CA LEU A 145 -21.83 8.46 -5.67
C LEU A 145 -21.93 6.96 -5.39
N GLN A 146 -21.48 6.50 -4.22
CA GLN A 146 -21.63 5.11 -3.78
C GLN A 146 -23.10 4.72 -3.72
N ALA A 147 -23.94 5.51 -3.06
CA ALA A 147 -25.38 5.26 -2.98
C ALA A 147 -26.06 5.26 -4.37
N ASP A 148 -25.65 6.16 -5.26
CA ASP A 148 -26.17 6.22 -6.63
C ASP A 148 -25.78 4.98 -7.44
N ILE A 149 -24.55 4.47 -7.26
CA ILE A 149 -24.09 3.22 -7.90
C ILE A 149 -24.85 2.01 -7.34
N GLU A 150 -25.04 1.92 -6.01
CA GLU A 150 -25.83 0.85 -5.38
C GLU A 150 -27.24 0.81 -5.94
N ASN A 151 -27.93 1.96 -5.98
CA ASN A 151 -29.27 2.06 -6.55
C ASN A 151 -29.31 1.66 -8.02
N LEU A 152 -28.33 2.10 -8.81
CA LEU A 152 -28.23 1.74 -10.21
C LEU A 152 -28.06 0.23 -10.41
N LEU A 153 -27.19 -0.41 -9.62
CA LEU A 153 -26.95 -1.85 -9.71
C LEU A 153 -28.18 -2.66 -9.26
N ARG A 154 -28.84 -2.28 -8.16
CA ARG A 154 -30.08 -2.92 -7.71
C ARG A 154 -31.17 -2.87 -8.80
N VAL A 155 -31.35 -1.71 -9.42
CA VAL A 155 -32.32 -1.58 -10.52
C VAL A 155 -31.93 -2.45 -11.72
N ARG A 156 -30.65 -2.48 -12.08
CA ARG A 156 -30.15 -3.25 -13.24
C ARG A 156 -30.21 -4.75 -13.03
N HIS A 157 -29.94 -5.21 -11.80
CA HIS A 157 -29.98 -6.62 -11.41
C HIS A 157 -31.37 -7.07 -10.95
N ASN A 158 -32.36 -6.13 -10.94
CA ASN A 158 -33.74 -6.39 -10.49
C ASN A 158 -33.82 -6.89 -9.04
N ILE A 159 -32.93 -6.38 -8.16
CA ILE A 159 -32.89 -6.70 -6.74
C ILE A 159 -33.90 -5.82 -6.00
N LYS A 160 -34.86 -6.45 -5.32
CA LYS A 160 -35.91 -5.76 -4.55
C LYS A 160 -35.58 -5.67 -3.06
N ASP A 161 -34.79 -6.58 -2.55
CA ASP A 161 -34.38 -6.65 -1.14
C ASP A 161 -32.88 -6.38 -1.03
N THR A 162 -32.50 -5.36 -0.26
CA THR A 162 -31.10 -4.95 -0.05
C THR A 162 -30.24 -6.03 0.62
N ASN A 163 -30.85 -7.01 1.31
CA ASN A 163 -30.14 -8.15 1.88
C ASN A 163 -29.70 -9.19 0.83
N LEU A 164 -30.16 -9.04 -0.40
CA LEU A 164 -29.89 -9.95 -1.52
C LEU A 164 -28.96 -9.32 -2.57
N ASP A 165 -28.24 -8.26 -2.21
CA ASP A 165 -27.29 -7.63 -3.13
C ASP A 165 -26.21 -8.65 -3.57
N ASP A 166 -26.09 -8.83 -4.88
CA ASP A 166 -25.13 -9.74 -5.53
C ASP A 166 -23.81 -9.02 -5.89
N PHE A 167 -23.62 -7.81 -5.39
CA PHE A 167 -22.44 -6.97 -5.59
C PHE A 167 -21.95 -6.39 -4.25
N ASN A 168 -20.69 -5.99 -4.24
CA ASN A 168 -20.08 -5.29 -3.12
C ASN A 168 -19.34 -4.04 -3.64
N ILE A 169 -19.55 -2.90 -2.98
CA ILE A 169 -18.85 -1.66 -3.28
C ILE A 169 -17.83 -1.38 -2.19
N GLN A 170 -16.57 -1.28 -2.58
CA GLN A 170 -15.47 -0.92 -1.69
C GLN A 170 -15.09 0.53 -1.92
N ASN A 171 -15.22 1.34 -0.88
CA ASN A 171 -14.77 2.72 -0.89
C ASN A 171 -13.34 2.80 -0.34
N MET A 172 -12.38 3.19 -1.19
CA MET A 172 -10.98 3.27 -0.80
C MET A 172 -10.74 4.29 0.32
N LYS A 173 -11.55 5.37 0.38
CA LYS A 173 -11.48 6.37 1.44
C LYS A 173 -11.78 5.74 2.81
N SER A 174 -12.84 4.95 2.93
CA SER A 174 -13.20 4.29 4.19
C SER A 174 -12.15 3.26 4.64
N ILE A 175 -11.51 2.59 3.68
CA ILE A 175 -10.37 1.69 3.98
C ILE A 175 -9.19 2.49 4.54
N MET A 176 -8.83 3.61 3.91
CA MET A 176 -7.75 4.47 4.39
C MET A 176 -8.04 5.06 5.77
N GLU A 177 -9.27 5.49 6.02
CA GLU A 177 -9.70 5.98 7.33
C GLU A 177 -9.60 4.89 8.41
N THR A 178 -10.01 3.68 8.11
CA THR A 178 -9.90 2.52 9.02
C THR A 178 -8.43 2.20 9.34
N VAL A 179 -7.56 2.22 8.32
CA VAL A 179 -6.11 2.01 8.51
C VAL A 179 -5.52 3.13 9.37
N ALA A 180 -5.89 4.39 9.11
CA ALA A 180 -5.40 5.53 9.90
C ALA A 180 -5.85 5.45 11.37
N GLN A 181 -7.11 5.08 11.64
CA GLN A 181 -7.64 4.87 12.99
C GLN A 181 -6.92 3.72 13.70
N THR A 182 -6.72 2.60 13.01
CA THR A 182 -6.00 1.44 13.55
C THR A 182 -4.56 1.81 13.90
N THR A 183 -3.85 2.49 13.01
CA THR A 183 -2.48 2.97 13.24
C THR A 183 -2.44 3.95 14.42
N GLY A 184 -3.41 4.86 14.51
CA GLY A 184 -3.56 5.79 15.65
C GLY A 184 -3.73 5.06 16.98
N THR A 185 -4.56 4.01 17.01
CA THR A 185 -4.77 3.18 18.21
C THR A 185 -3.48 2.43 18.61
N PHE A 186 -2.75 1.86 17.65
CA PHE A 186 -1.46 1.23 17.93
C PHE A 186 -0.43 2.24 18.44
N THR A 187 -0.38 3.44 17.88
CA THR A 187 0.54 4.49 18.34
C THR A 187 0.23 4.90 19.77
N LEU A 188 -1.05 5.05 20.14
CA LEU A 188 -1.46 5.33 21.51
C LEU A 188 -1.09 4.20 22.46
N PHE A 189 -1.32 2.95 22.07
CA PHE A 189 -0.98 1.78 22.86
C PHE A 189 0.53 1.67 23.10
N LEU A 190 1.35 1.82 22.05
CA LEU A 190 2.81 1.82 22.18
C LEU A 190 3.30 3.00 23.03
N GLY A 191 2.69 4.17 22.90
CA GLY A 191 2.98 5.32 23.72
C GLY A 191 2.69 5.06 25.21
N ALA A 192 1.58 4.40 25.53
CA ALA A 192 1.24 4.02 26.90
C ALA A 192 2.23 3.03 27.48
N VAL A 193 2.61 2.00 26.71
CA VAL A 193 3.64 1.02 27.13
C VAL A 193 4.99 1.71 27.37
N ALA A 194 5.40 2.61 26.47
CA ALA A 194 6.63 3.38 26.62
C ALA A 194 6.59 4.28 27.87
N ALA A 195 5.47 4.93 28.15
CA ALA A 195 5.28 5.75 29.34
C ALA A 195 5.42 4.93 30.63
N ILE A 196 4.78 3.74 30.71
CA ILE A 196 4.88 2.83 31.84
C ILE A 196 6.35 2.37 32.01
N SER A 197 7.00 1.98 30.93
CA SER A 197 8.40 1.55 30.93
C SER A 197 9.33 2.67 31.43
N LEU A 198 9.06 3.92 31.04
CA LEU A 198 9.81 5.09 31.50
C LEU A 198 9.65 5.31 33.01
N VAL A 199 8.43 5.19 33.53
CA VAL A 199 8.14 5.30 34.96
C VAL A 199 8.88 4.20 35.75
N VAL A 200 8.80 2.94 35.30
CA VAL A 200 9.47 1.81 35.94
C VAL A 200 10.99 2.00 35.91
N GLY A 201 11.55 2.41 34.78
CA GLY A 201 12.96 2.73 34.64
C GLY A 201 13.41 3.90 35.56
N GLY A 202 12.57 4.94 35.64
CA GLY A 202 12.80 6.07 36.55
C GLY A 202 12.82 5.67 38.03
N ILE A 203 11.91 4.77 38.43
CA ILE A 203 11.92 4.20 39.80
C ILE A 203 13.20 3.40 40.07
N GLY A 204 13.65 2.64 39.05
CA GLY A 204 14.92 1.90 39.15
C GLY A 204 16.12 2.82 39.38
N ILE A 205 16.23 3.89 38.57
CA ILE A 205 17.30 4.89 38.73
C ILE A 205 17.19 5.61 40.08
N MET A 206 15.98 5.98 40.50
CA MET A 206 15.75 6.58 41.83
C MET A 206 16.27 5.69 42.96
N ASN A 207 15.99 4.39 42.95
CA ASN A 207 16.45 3.46 43.98
C ASN A 207 17.97 3.35 43.99
N ILE A 208 18.62 3.29 42.83
CA ILE A 208 20.09 3.24 42.74
C ILE A 208 20.70 4.54 43.29
N MET A 209 20.12 5.68 42.92
CA MET A 209 20.63 6.98 43.39
C MET A 209 20.42 7.18 44.89
N LEU A 210 19.30 6.71 45.48
CA LEU A 210 19.10 6.75 46.94
C LEU A 210 20.13 5.94 47.69
N VAL A 211 20.48 4.74 47.20
CA VAL A 211 21.56 3.92 47.79
C VAL A 211 22.90 4.66 47.67
N SER A 212 23.21 5.18 46.46
CA SER A 212 24.48 5.93 46.25
C SER A 212 24.61 7.14 47.17
N VAL A 213 23.52 7.91 47.37
CA VAL A 213 23.53 9.07 48.30
C VAL A 213 23.76 8.61 49.75
N THR A 214 23.10 7.52 50.19
CA THR A 214 23.28 7.00 51.54
C THR A 214 24.70 6.49 51.82
N GLU A 215 25.29 5.78 50.86
CA GLU A 215 26.68 5.32 50.95
C GLU A 215 27.71 6.45 51.01
N ARG A 216 27.44 7.56 50.25
CA ARG A 216 28.32 8.74 50.19
C ARG A 216 27.96 9.84 51.19
N THR A 217 27.14 9.54 52.21
CA THR A 217 26.71 10.55 53.20
C THR A 217 27.87 11.25 53.89
N ARG A 218 28.96 10.55 54.24
CA ARG A 218 30.14 11.12 54.84
C ARG A 218 30.88 12.09 53.91
N GLU A 219 30.99 11.76 52.64
CA GLU A 219 31.60 12.60 51.62
C GLU A 219 30.77 13.89 51.39
N ILE A 220 29.45 13.75 51.33
CA ILE A 220 28.53 14.87 51.23
C ILE A 220 28.66 15.82 52.44
N GLY A 221 28.78 15.24 53.65
CA GLY A 221 29.00 15.96 54.90
C GLY A 221 30.29 16.79 54.87
N VAL A 222 31.41 16.21 54.40
CA VAL A 222 32.69 16.92 54.26
C VAL A 222 32.60 18.08 53.26
N ARG A 223 31.98 17.86 52.09
CA ARG A 223 31.77 18.91 51.10
C ARG A 223 30.93 20.06 51.64
N LYS A 224 29.88 19.73 52.39
CA LYS A 224 29.02 20.73 53.05
C LYS A 224 29.80 21.55 54.10
N ALA A 225 30.66 20.88 54.88
CA ALA A 225 31.51 21.56 55.87
C ALA A 225 32.55 22.51 55.21
N LEU A 226 33.01 22.21 53.98
CA LEU A 226 33.88 23.04 53.17
C LEU A 226 33.15 24.16 52.40
N GLY A 227 31.81 24.30 52.61
CA GLY A 227 31.03 25.40 52.02
C GLY A 227 30.30 25.08 50.72
N ALA A 228 30.20 23.82 50.31
CA ALA A 228 29.40 23.45 49.15
C ALA A 228 27.91 23.71 49.40
N THR A 229 27.26 24.40 48.47
CA THR A 229 25.82 24.70 48.51
C THR A 229 25.00 23.45 48.19
N TYR A 230 23.78 23.40 48.68
CA TYR A 230 22.84 22.31 48.40
C TYR A 230 22.63 22.12 46.87
N SER A 231 22.53 23.22 46.13
CA SER A 231 22.36 23.19 44.66
C SER A 231 23.50 22.49 43.95
N VAL A 232 24.75 22.73 44.34
CA VAL A 232 25.94 22.10 43.71
C VAL A 232 25.91 20.59 43.93
N ILE A 233 25.56 20.12 45.16
CA ILE A 233 25.49 18.70 45.48
C ILE A 233 24.37 18.01 44.68
N VAL A 234 23.17 18.61 44.63
CA VAL A 234 22.03 18.06 43.87
C VAL A 234 22.34 17.99 42.39
N THR A 235 22.93 19.05 41.82
CA THR A 235 23.30 19.08 40.39
C THR A 235 24.28 17.97 40.03
N GLN A 236 25.24 17.66 40.91
CA GLN A 236 26.17 16.58 40.66
C GLN A 236 25.47 15.22 40.54
N PHE A 237 24.60 14.87 41.50
CA PHE A 237 23.84 13.62 41.44
C PHE A 237 22.86 13.58 40.27
N LEU A 238 22.29 14.71 39.89
CA LEU A 238 21.40 14.80 38.75
C LEU A 238 22.15 14.54 37.41
N ILE A 239 23.36 15.10 37.25
CA ILE A 239 24.22 14.84 36.10
C ILE A 239 24.60 13.35 36.04
N GLU A 240 24.96 12.74 37.18
CA GLU A 240 25.31 11.31 37.26
C GLU A 240 24.12 10.43 36.80
N ALA A 241 22.91 10.73 37.27
CA ALA A 241 21.69 10.02 36.88
C ALA A 241 21.39 10.17 35.39
N VAL A 242 21.55 11.40 34.83
CA VAL A 242 21.35 11.68 33.39
C VAL A 242 22.35 10.91 32.52
N VAL A 243 23.65 10.90 32.92
CA VAL A 243 24.69 10.18 32.17
C VAL A 243 24.38 8.66 32.15
N ILE A 244 24.03 8.07 33.30
CA ILE A 244 23.65 6.65 33.36
C ILE A 244 22.44 6.35 32.47
N SER A 245 21.41 7.21 32.53
CA SER A 245 20.21 7.06 31.71
C SER A 245 20.49 7.14 30.21
N LEU A 246 21.33 8.09 29.79
CA LEU A 246 21.72 8.25 28.39
C LEU A 246 22.53 7.03 27.90
N MET A 247 23.49 6.58 28.69
CA MET A 247 24.29 5.38 28.35
C MET A 247 23.40 4.15 28.21
N GLY A 248 22.46 3.93 29.14
CA GLY A 248 21.50 2.83 29.08
C GLY A 248 20.57 2.95 27.86
N GLY A 249 20.12 4.18 27.55
CA GLY A 249 19.29 4.46 26.38
C GLY A 249 20.00 4.17 25.04
N PHE A 250 21.26 4.57 24.91
CA PHE A 250 22.05 4.25 23.71
C PHE A 250 22.26 2.76 23.51
N ILE A 251 22.57 2.02 24.59
CA ILE A 251 22.72 0.56 24.52
C ILE A 251 21.40 -0.14 24.17
N GLY A 252 20.27 0.42 24.61
CA GLY A 252 18.95 -0.16 24.33
C GLY A 252 18.43 0.08 22.90
N ILE A 253 19.01 1.04 22.17
CA ILE A 253 18.64 1.36 20.77
C ILE A 253 19.53 0.62 19.76
N ALA A 254 20.76 0.24 20.12
CA ALA A 254 21.71 -0.49 19.28
C ALA A 254 21.40 -1.99 19.20
#